data_4138460e50d11342cee07a306c8b2cf1
#
_entry.id   4138460e50d11342cee07a306c8b2cf1
#
_cell.length_a   1.000
_cell.length_b   1.000
_cell.length_c   1.000
_cell.angle_alpha   90.00
_cell.angle_beta   90.00
_cell.angle_gamma   90.00
#
_symmetry.space_group_name_H-M   'P 1'
#
loop_
_entity.id
_entity.type
_entity.pdbx_description
1 polymer ?
#
loop_
_entity_poly.entity_id
_entity_poly.type
_entity_poly.pdbx_seq_one_letter_code
_entity_poly.pdbx_strand_id
1 'polypeptide(L)'
;YRNMTRRGIITIISGPSGCGKNSIIKAAVEKNPLLSYVTSVTTREIRAGESEGVNYYYKSQEEFAHLIRTGEILEWDEFCGNRYGTLKSEISSKIAAGMDLILDLTISGAIAVKKAFPEDAVTVFILPPSIEELETRLQYRLRETEAQIRERVSNALSNEIPQIGNFDYVLINDVLNDTRDQLLAVITAERLKYNRNKEILEELDLKGETV
;
A
#
# COMPACT_ATOMS: atom_id res chain seq x y z
N TYR A 1 -16.11 -0.26 -23.79
CA TYR A 1 -15.29 -0.11 -22.56
C TYR A 1 -15.98 0.65 -21.41
N ARG A 2 -17.12 1.35 -21.64
CA ARG A 2 -17.70 2.25 -20.61
C ARG A 2 -18.66 1.58 -19.60
N ASN A 3 -19.07 0.34 -19.79
CA ASN A 3 -20.07 -0.33 -18.94
C ASN A 3 -19.64 -1.71 -18.40
N MET A 4 -18.36 -2.07 -18.50
CA MET A 4 -17.87 -3.35 -18.00
C MET A 4 -17.55 -3.21 -16.51
N THR A 5 -18.19 -4.02 -15.68
CA THR A 5 -17.94 -4.09 -14.23
C THR A 5 -16.54 -4.68 -14.01
N ARG A 6 -15.57 -3.78 -13.86
CA ARG A 6 -14.19 -4.16 -13.63
C ARG A 6 -13.90 -4.15 -12.13
N ARG A 7 -13.30 -5.22 -11.65
CA ARG A 7 -12.76 -5.27 -10.29
C ARG A 7 -11.49 -4.42 -10.15
N GLY A 8 -11.35 -3.67 -9.05
CA GLY A 8 -10.20 -2.82 -8.79
C GLY A 8 -8.95 -3.62 -8.42
N ILE A 9 -7.79 -2.95 -8.40
CA ILE A 9 -6.49 -3.50 -7.99
C ILE A 9 -6.11 -2.94 -6.63
N ILE A 10 -5.48 -3.75 -5.79
CA ILE A 10 -4.90 -3.36 -4.52
C ILE A 10 -3.39 -3.26 -4.70
N THR A 11 -2.86 -2.04 -4.80
CA THR A 11 -1.40 -1.81 -4.86
C THR A 11 -0.87 -1.56 -3.46
N ILE A 12 -0.01 -2.43 -2.98
CA ILE A 12 0.56 -2.37 -1.64
C ILE A 12 2.01 -1.93 -1.73
N ILE A 13 2.29 -0.78 -1.14
CA ILE A 13 3.63 -0.20 -1.06
C ILE A 13 4.23 -0.55 0.29
N SER A 14 5.46 -1.06 0.28
CA SER A 14 6.26 -1.27 1.49
C SER A 14 7.72 -0.88 1.23
N GLY A 15 8.54 -0.94 2.27
CA GLY A 15 9.96 -0.61 2.22
C GLY A 15 10.42 0.18 3.43
N PRO A 16 11.73 0.42 3.58
CA PRO A 16 12.32 1.04 4.75
C PRO A 16 11.72 2.40 5.09
N SER A 17 11.71 2.70 6.38
CA SER A 17 11.36 4.06 6.83
C SER A 17 12.37 5.05 6.25
N GLY A 18 11.89 6.13 5.63
CA GLY A 18 12.77 7.12 4.98
C GLY A 18 12.98 6.93 3.48
N CYS A 19 12.60 5.80 2.88
CA CYS A 19 12.76 5.57 1.43
C CYS A 19 11.85 6.42 0.53
N GLY A 20 10.89 7.19 1.10
CA GLY A 20 10.06 8.15 0.35
C GLY A 20 8.69 7.64 -0.09
N LYS A 21 8.17 6.53 0.46
CA LYS A 21 6.84 5.96 0.13
C LYS A 21 5.73 6.99 0.05
N ASN A 22 5.55 7.79 1.11
CA ASN A 22 4.45 8.78 1.18
C ASN A 22 4.50 9.80 0.05
N SER A 23 5.70 10.24 -0.35
CA SER A 23 5.87 11.19 -1.45
C SER A 23 5.47 10.57 -2.79
N ILE A 24 5.88 9.31 -3.03
CA ILE A 24 5.53 8.56 -4.24
C ILE A 24 4.03 8.32 -4.30
N ILE A 25 3.42 7.86 -3.20
CA ILE A 25 1.98 7.59 -3.10
C ILE A 25 1.19 8.86 -3.39
N LYS A 26 1.54 9.97 -2.72
CA LYS A 26 0.90 11.26 -2.94
C LYS A 26 0.98 11.69 -4.41
N ALA A 27 2.16 11.66 -5.00
CA ALA A 27 2.37 12.02 -6.39
C ALA A 27 1.62 11.09 -7.37
N ALA A 28 1.50 9.79 -7.05
CA ALA A 28 0.75 8.84 -7.87
C ALA A 28 -0.76 9.10 -7.82
N VAL A 29 -1.31 9.35 -6.64
CA VAL A 29 -2.74 9.67 -6.44
C VAL A 29 -3.11 11.00 -7.12
N GLU A 30 -2.25 12.02 -6.98
CA GLU A 30 -2.44 13.32 -7.65
C GLU A 30 -2.46 13.19 -9.19
N LYS A 31 -1.62 12.31 -9.75
CA LYS A 31 -1.52 12.10 -11.20
C LYS A 31 -2.62 11.19 -11.74
N ASN A 32 -3.14 10.27 -10.93
CA ASN A 32 -4.18 9.32 -11.32
C ASN A 32 -5.41 9.41 -10.40
N PRO A 33 -6.45 10.18 -10.77
CA PRO A 33 -7.66 10.37 -9.96
C PRO A 33 -8.48 9.09 -9.72
N LEU A 34 -8.21 8.01 -10.46
CA LEU A 34 -8.87 6.71 -10.28
C LEU A 34 -8.17 5.86 -9.19
N LEU A 35 -7.03 6.30 -8.70
CA LEU A 35 -6.27 5.63 -7.64
C LEU A 35 -6.67 6.23 -6.30
N SER A 36 -7.20 5.40 -5.40
CA SER A 36 -7.67 5.84 -4.08
C SER A 36 -6.72 5.34 -2.98
N TYR A 37 -6.27 6.27 -2.13
CA TYR A 37 -5.56 5.89 -0.92
C TYR A 37 -6.52 5.26 0.09
N VAL A 38 -6.11 4.17 0.72
CA VAL A 38 -6.90 3.50 1.77
C VAL A 38 -6.59 4.10 3.12
N THR A 39 -7.63 4.61 3.77
CA THR A 39 -7.51 5.20 5.12
C THR A 39 -7.39 4.09 6.17
N SER A 40 -6.28 4.10 6.92
CA SER A 40 -6.06 3.16 8.02
C SER A 40 -6.86 3.53 9.27
N VAL A 41 -7.13 2.54 10.12
CA VAL A 41 -7.66 2.74 11.46
C VAL A 41 -6.50 2.79 12.48
N THR A 42 -6.61 3.65 13.50
CA THR A 42 -5.57 3.79 14.54
C THR A 42 -6.14 4.05 15.93
N THR A 43 -5.38 3.63 16.96
CA THR A 43 -5.66 4.00 18.35
C THR A 43 -4.94 5.27 18.79
N ARG A 44 -4.14 5.87 17.92
CA ARG A 44 -3.47 7.15 18.17
C ARG A 44 -4.52 8.26 18.24
N GLU A 45 -4.34 9.15 19.17
CA GLU A 45 -5.17 10.37 19.24
C GLU A 45 -4.99 11.24 17.97
N ILE A 46 -6.09 11.89 17.60
CA ILE A 46 -6.11 12.85 16.48
C ILE A 46 -5.20 14.05 16.80
N ARG A 47 -4.44 14.49 15.83
CA ARG A 47 -3.57 15.67 15.96
C ARG A 47 -4.22 16.91 15.36
N ALA A 48 -3.74 18.08 15.77
CA ALA A 48 -4.16 19.34 15.15
C ALA A 48 -3.94 19.31 13.63
N GLY A 49 -4.99 19.64 12.88
CA GLY A 49 -4.97 19.62 11.41
C GLY A 49 -5.31 18.26 10.76
N GLU A 50 -5.54 17.22 11.55
CA GLU A 50 -6.05 15.93 11.06
C GLU A 50 -7.59 15.88 11.17
N SER A 51 -8.21 15.01 10.36
CA SER A 51 -9.66 14.79 10.34
C SER A 51 -9.99 13.30 10.30
N GLU A 52 -11.08 12.93 11.04
CA GLU A 52 -11.65 11.57 11.05
C GLU A 52 -12.02 11.14 9.63
N GLY A 53 -11.63 9.91 9.27
CA GLY A 53 -11.92 9.31 7.96
C GLY A 53 -11.09 9.87 6.80
N VAL A 54 -10.28 10.91 7.02
CA VAL A 54 -9.39 11.49 6.01
C VAL A 54 -7.95 11.04 6.24
N ASN A 55 -7.40 11.31 7.43
CA ASN A 55 -6.05 10.91 7.79
C ASN A 55 -6.03 9.49 8.35
N TYR A 56 -6.94 9.22 9.28
CA TYR A 56 -7.19 7.92 9.90
C TYR A 56 -8.66 7.80 10.33
N TYR A 57 -9.11 6.55 10.55
CA TYR A 57 -10.25 6.26 11.41
C TYR A 57 -9.71 6.11 12.84
N TYR A 58 -10.04 7.06 13.73
CA TYR A 58 -9.55 7.06 15.11
C TYR A 58 -10.46 6.25 16.01
N LYS A 59 -9.89 5.29 16.76
CA LYS A 59 -10.60 4.35 17.62
C LYS A 59 -9.96 4.28 19.00
N SER A 60 -10.76 4.00 20.02
CA SER A 60 -10.21 3.64 21.33
C SER A 60 -9.49 2.29 21.27
N GLN A 61 -8.71 1.98 22.31
CA GLN A 61 -8.05 0.66 22.41
C GLN A 61 -9.08 -0.48 22.45
N GLU A 62 -10.22 -0.27 23.12
CA GLU A 62 -11.31 -1.23 23.22
C GLU A 62 -12.00 -1.45 21.89
N GLU A 63 -12.32 -0.37 21.17
CA GLU A 63 -12.93 -0.44 19.84
C GLU A 63 -12.00 -1.15 18.86
N PHE A 64 -10.71 -0.83 18.85
CA PHE A 64 -9.74 -1.49 17.98
C PHE A 64 -9.62 -2.98 18.30
N ALA A 65 -9.56 -3.34 19.61
CA ALA A 65 -9.55 -4.73 20.04
C ALA A 65 -10.85 -5.46 19.66
N HIS A 66 -11.98 -4.77 19.64
CA HIS A 66 -13.26 -5.33 19.15
C HIS A 66 -13.17 -5.64 17.65
N LEU A 67 -12.70 -4.71 16.83
CA LEU A 67 -12.51 -4.90 15.38
C LEU A 67 -11.58 -6.08 15.06
N ILE A 68 -10.54 -6.30 15.87
CA ILE A 68 -9.69 -7.50 15.73
C ILE A 68 -10.51 -8.77 16.03
N ARG A 69 -11.24 -8.82 17.16
CA ARG A 69 -12.01 -10.00 17.58
C ARG A 69 -13.11 -10.37 16.59
N THR A 70 -13.76 -9.38 15.99
CA THR A 70 -14.81 -9.58 14.97
C THR A 70 -14.26 -9.88 13.59
N GLY A 71 -12.92 -9.80 13.42
CA GLY A 71 -12.25 -10.08 12.15
C GLY A 71 -12.48 -8.99 11.09
N GLU A 72 -12.85 -7.78 11.50
CA GLU A 72 -13.05 -6.63 10.62
C GLU A 72 -11.73 -5.98 10.21
N ILE A 73 -10.67 -6.15 11.01
CA ILE A 73 -9.31 -5.75 10.63
C ILE A 73 -8.65 -6.86 9.81
N LEU A 74 -8.11 -6.48 8.67
CA LEU A 74 -7.41 -7.37 7.75
C LEU A 74 -5.98 -7.66 8.21
N GLU A 75 -5.27 -6.62 8.60
CA GLU A 75 -3.92 -6.63 9.17
C GLU A 75 -3.77 -5.47 10.15
N TRP A 76 -2.87 -5.59 11.09
CA TRP A 76 -2.53 -4.52 12.01
C TRP A 76 -1.12 -4.69 12.56
N ASP A 77 -0.55 -3.57 13.02
CA ASP A 77 0.76 -3.51 13.64
C ASP A 77 0.74 -2.49 14.79
N GLU A 78 1.74 -2.56 15.66
CA GLU A 78 1.91 -1.62 16.76
C GLU A 78 3.17 -0.78 16.56
N PHE A 79 3.00 0.53 16.65
CA PHE A 79 4.11 1.47 16.54
C PHE A 79 3.98 2.57 17.59
N CYS A 80 5.03 2.77 18.40
CA CYS A 80 5.05 3.76 19.48
C CYS A 80 3.83 3.68 20.43
N GLY A 81 3.43 2.46 20.82
CA GLY A 81 2.31 2.23 21.74
C GLY A 81 0.93 2.45 21.15
N ASN A 82 0.83 2.69 19.86
CA ASN A 82 -0.44 2.81 19.14
C ASN A 82 -0.57 1.72 18.09
N ARG A 83 -1.81 1.27 17.89
CA ARG A 83 -2.15 0.29 16.87
C ARG A 83 -2.59 0.98 15.58
N TYR A 84 -2.22 0.39 14.46
CA TYR A 84 -2.59 0.82 13.12
C TYR A 84 -3.04 -0.41 12.34
N GLY A 85 -4.09 -0.29 11.56
CA GLY A 85 -4.59 -1.43 10.81
C GLY A 85 -5.43 -1.03 9.61
N THR A 86 -5.81 -2.02 8.83
CA THR A 86 -6.61 -1.84 7.61
C THR A 86 -7.95 -2.55 7.75
N LEU A 87 -9.06 -1.82 7.52
CA LEU A 87 -10.40 -2.38 7.56
C LEU A 87 -10.69 -3.19 6.29
N LYS A 88 -11.20 -4.42 6.45
CA LYS A 88 -11.62 -5.27 5.32
C LYS A 88 -12.72 -4.63 4.49
N SER A 89 -13.69 -4.00 5.14
CA SER A 89 -14.82 -3.34 4.49
C SER A 89 -14.37 -2.22 3.57
N GLU A 90 -13.37 -1.44 3.98
CA GLU A 90 -12.79 -0.33 3.21
C GLU A 90 -12.18 -0.83 1.89
N ILE A 91 -11.47 -1.96 1.94
CA ILE A 91 -10.91 -2.57 0.73
C ILE A 91 -12.00 -3.21 -0.12
N SER A 92 -12.80 -4.12 0.46
CA SER A 92 -13.72 -4.96 -0.29
C SER A 92 -14.78 -4.15 -1.04
N SER A 93 -15.33 -3.10 -0.42
CA SER A 93 -16.33 -2.23 -1.06
C SER A 93 -15.74 -1.45 -2.23
N LYS A 94 -14.54 -0.91 -2.09
CA LYS A 94 -13.89 -0.10 -3.12
C LYS A 94 -13.45 -0.92 -4.32
N ILE A 95 -12.83 -2.09 -4.11
CA ILE A 95 -12.44 -2.95 -5.25
C ILE A 95 -13.65 -3.51 -5.99
N ALA A 96 -14.73 -3.85 -5.27
CA ALA A 96 -15.99 -4.27 -5.90
C ALA A 96 -16.62 -3.14 -6.74
N ALA A 97 -16.44 -1.89 -6.34
CA ALA A 97 -16.84 -0.71 -7.13
C ALA A 97 -15.88 -0.38 -8.30
N GLY A 98 -14.86 -1.20 -8.54
CA GLY A 98 -13.90 -1.03 -9.63
C GLY A 98 -12.82 0.02 -9.37
N MET A 99 -12.69 0.49 -8.12
CA MET A 99 -11.67 1.46 -7.73
C MET A 99 -10.32 0.78 -7.53
N ASP A 100 -9.26 1.40 -8.03
CA ASP A 100 -7.91 0.95 -7.70
C ASP A 100 -7.44 1.59 -6.40
N LEU A 101 -6.84 0.78 -5.57
CA LEU A 101 -6.40 1.17 -4.23
C LEU A 101 -4.89 1.20 -4.13
N ILE A 102 -4.39 2.10 -3.27
CA ILE A 102 -2.98 2.14 -2.86
C ILE A 102 -2.89 2.19 -1.34
N LEU A 103 -2.06 1.33 -0.76
CA LEU A 103 -1.81 1.18 0.66
C LEU A 103 -0.33 1.34 0.97
N ASP A 104 0.00 1.99 2.10
CA ASP A 104 1.36 1.99 2.70
C ASP A 104 1.34 1.08 3.92
N LEU A 105 1.95 -0.09 3.83
CA LEU A 105 1.92 -1.10 4.87
C LEU A 105 3.32 -1.54 5.28
N THR A 106 3.44 -2.09 6.49
CA THR A 106 4.60 -2.88 6.90
C THR A 106 4.74 -4.12 6.01
N ILE A 107 5.89 -4.76 6.04
CA ILE A 107 6.13 -5.98 5.24
C ILE A 107 5.14 -7.09 5.65
N SER A 108 4.92 -7.27 6.95
CA SER A 108 3.96 -8.24 7.47
C SER A 108 2.54 -7.94 7.01
N GLY A 109 2.13 -6.67 7.05
CA GLY A 109 0.83 -6.22 6.55
C GLY A 109 0.68 -6.45 5.04
N ALA A 110 1.73 -6.14 4.26
CA ALA A 110 1.73 -6.38 2.82
C ALA A 110 1.52 -7.87 2.47
N ILE A 111 2.22 -8.76 3.17
CA ILE A 111 2.08 -10.20 3.00
C ILE A 111 0.67 -10.67 3.40
N ALA A 112 0.12 -10.16 4.51
CA ALA A 112 -1.22 -10.51 4.97
C ALA A 112 -2.30 -10.09 3.96
N VAL A 113 -2.23 -8.86 3.43
CA VAL A 113 -3.18 -8.37 2.42
C VAL A 113 -3.03 -9.15 1.10
N LYS A 114 -1.81 -9.42 0.66
CA LYS A 114 -1.55 -10.25 -0.54
C LYS A 114 -2.16 -11.64 -0.41
N LYS A 115 -2.04 -12.25 0.77
CA LYS A 115 -2.63 -13.57 1.05
C LYS A 115 -4.16 -13.55 1.05
N ALA A 116 -4.76 -12.47 1.54
CA ALA A 116 -6.22 -12.32 1.59
C ALA A 116 -6.84 -11.99 0.22
N PHE A 117 -6.09 -11.32 -0.65
CA PHE A 117 -6.51 -10.90 -1.99
C PHE A 117 -5.48 -11.31 -3.06
N PRO A 118 -5.21 -12.61 -3.25
CA PRO A 118 -4.11 -13.09 -4.10
C PRO A 118 -4.24 -12.66 -5.56
N GLU A 119 -5.47 -12.56 -6.07
CA GLU A 119 -5.75 -12.17 -7.45
C GLU A 119 -5.82 -10.64 -7.65
N ASP A 120 -6.20 -9.90 -6.60
CA ASP A 120 -6.42 -8.45 -6.70
C ASP A 120 -5.20 -7.64 -6.24
N ALA A 121 -4.39 -8.18 -5.32
CA ALA A 121 -3.28 -7.47 -4.72
C ALA A 121 -1.98 -7.61 -5.52
N VAL A 122 -1.24 -6.51 -5.61
CA VAL A 122 0.13 -6.43 -6.11
C VAL A 122 1.00 -5.72 -5.09
N THR A 123 2.18 -6.27 -4.83
CA THR A 123 3.10 -5.75 -3.82
C THR A 123 4.32 -5.10 -4.47
N VAL A 124 4.66 -3.91 -4.01
CA VAL A 124 5.77 -3.11 -4.52
C VAL A 124 6.67 -2.70 -3.37
N PHE A 125 7.93 -3.12 -3.43
CA PHE A 125 8.94 -2.72 -2.46
C PHE A 125 9.70 -1.49 -2.95
N ILE A 126 9.77 -0.44 -2.13
CA ILE A 126 10.49 0.79 -2.46
C ILE A 126 11.83 0.79 -1.73
N LEU A 127 12.90 0.98 -2.48
CA LEU A 127 14.26 1.17 -1.96
C LEU A 127 14.73 2.62 -2.17
N PRO A 128 15.59 3.14 -1.29
CA PRO A 128 16.41 4.31 -1.61
C PRO A 128 17.49 3.92 -2.62
N PRO A 129 18.14 4.88 -3.30
CA PRO A 129 19.22 4.59 -4.24
C PRO A 129 20.48 4.05 -3.55
N SER A 130 20.68 4.40 -2.28
CA SER A 130 21.76 3.86 -1.44
C SER A 130 21.40 3.93 0.05
N ILE A 131 22.21 3.29 0.89
CA ILE A 131 22.05 3.36 2.36
C ILE A 131 22.44 4.74 2.88
N GLU A 132 23.45 5.35 2.30
CA GLU A 132 23.89 6.72 2.63
C GLU A 132 22.78 7.73 2.36
N GLU A 133 22.05 7.56 1.26
CA GLU A 133 20.90 8.39 0.94
C GLU A 133 19.74 8.15 1.92
N LEU A 134 19.52 6.92 2.38
CA LEU A 134 18.54 6.60 3.40
C LEU A 134 18.85 7.33 4.71
N GLU A 135 20.11 7.26 5.16
CA GLU A 135 20.58 7.97 6.36
C GLU A 135 20.37 9.48 6.23
N THR A 136 20.77 10.05 5.10
CA THR A 136 20.59 11.46 4.77
C THR A 136 19.11 11.87 4.85
N ARG A 137 18.20 11.12 4.26
CA ARG A 137 16.76 11.39 4.29
C ARG A 137 16.17 11.29 5.70
N LEU A 138 16.66 10.37 6.52
CA LEU A 138 16.26 10.27 7.93
C LEU A 138 16.73 11.47 8.75
N GLN A 139 17.97 11.94 8.53
CA GLN A 139 18.53 13.13 9.20
C GLN A 139 17.75 14.40 8.86
N TYR A 140 17.37 14.62 7.59
CA TYR A 140 16.62 15.80 7.18
C TYR A 140 15.22 15.91 7.78
N ARG A 141 14.65 14.84 8.31
CA ARG A 141 13.36 14.88 9.01
C ARG A 141 13.38 15.61 10.35
N LEU A 142 14.56 15.96 10.89
CA LEU A 142 14.81 16.77 12.10
C LEU A 142 14.06 16.31 13.36
N ARG A 143 13.55 15.09 13.40
CA ARG A 143 12.72 14.55 14.48
C ARG A 143 13.36 13.37 15.20
N GLU A 144 14.50 12.91 14.72
CA GLU A 144 15.14 11.68 15.19
C GLU A 144 16.56 11.95 15.67
N THR A 145 16.94 11.28 16.74
CA THR A 145 18.33 11.30 17.23
C THR A 145 19.20 10.41 16.35
N GLU A 146 20.52 10.64 16.37
CA GLU A 146 21.46 9.76 15.65
C GLU A 146 21.32 8.28 16.04
N ALA A 147 21.00 7.99 17.31
CA ALA A 147 20.78 6.62 17.77
C ALA A 147 19.56 5.99 17.09
N GLN A 148 18.45 6.73 16.96
CA GLN A 148 17.24 6.30 16.27
C GLN A 148 17.48 6.10 14.77
N ILE A 149 18.26 6.97 14.13
CA ILE A 149 18.64 6.82 12.72
C ILE A 149 19.44 5.53 12.51
N ARG A 150 20.48 5.29 13.34
CA ARG A 150 21.27 4.05 13.27
C ARG A 150 20.42 2.80 13.48
N GLU A 151 19.48 2.83 14.43
CA GLU A 151 18.55 1.73 14.68
C GLU A 151 17.67 1.45 13.45
N ARG A 152 17.11 2.49 12.81
CA ARG A 152 16.28 2.33 11.60
C ARG A 152 17.07 1.79 10.42
N VAL A 153 18.28 2.27 10.20
CA VAL A 153 19.16 1.77 9.13
C VAL A 153 19.55 0.31 9.40
N SER A 154 19.90 -0.02 10.63
CA SER A 154 20.18 -1.41 11.03
C SER A 154 18.97 -2.30 10.81
N ASN A 155 17.75 -1.85 11.17
CA ASN A 155 16.53 -2.60 10.93
C ASN A 155 16.24 -2.77 9.44
N ALA A 156 16.44 -1.73 8.63
CA ALA A 156 16.29 -1.81 7.18
C ALA A 156 17.19 -2.90 6.57
N LEU A 157 18.47 -2.90 6.95
CA LEU A 157 19.47 -3.86 6.43
C LEU A 157 19.25 -5.28 6.91
N SER A 158 18.89 -5.46 8.20
CA SER A 158 18.84 -6.78 8.83
C SER A 158 17.47 -7.47 8.68
N ASN A 159 16.37 -6.69 8.64
CA ASN A 159 15.02 -7.23 8.74
C ASN A 159 14.13 -6.91 7.53
N GLU A 160 14.30 -5.73 6.89
CA GLU A 160 13.37 -5.31 5.84
C GLU A 160 13.87 -5.68 4.44
N ILE A 161 15.08 -5.27 4.07
CA ILE A 161 15.67 -5.55 2.75
C ILE A 161 15.78 -7.06 2.45
N PRO A 162 16.16 -7.94 3.41
CA PRO A 162 16.20 -9.37 3.14
C PRO A 162 14.85 -10.00 2.75
N GLN A 163 13.73 -9.32 3.02
CA GLN A 163 12.39 -9.80 2.68
C GLN A 163 11.89 -9.35 1.29
N ILE A 164 12.70 -8.64 0.53
CA ILE A 164 12.35 -8.09 -0.79
C ILE A 164 11.86 -9.16 -1.77
N GLY A 165 12.35 -10.39 -1.65
CA GLY A 165 11.93 -11.52 -2.48
C GLY A 165 10.47 -11.95 -2.30
N ASN A 166 9.76 -11.42 -1.28
CA ASN A 166 8.34 -11.67 -1.05
C ASN A 166 7.44 -10.69 -1.84
N PHE A 167 8.02 -9.75 -2.58
CA PHE A 167 7.30 -8.71 -3.31
C PHE A 167 7.29 -8.98 -4.81
N ASP A 168 6.20 -8.58 -5.46
CA ASP A 168 6.03 -8.75 -6.90
C ASP A 168 6.93 -7.79 -7.71
N TYR A 169 7.18 -6.57 -7.19
CA TYR A 169 7.96 -5.52 -7.84
C TYR A 169 8.88 -4.80 -6.86
N VAL A 170 9.98 -4.28 -7.40
CA VAL A 170 10.95 -3.45 -6.67
C VAL A 170 11.18 -2.16 -7.44
N LEU A 171 11.07 -1.01 -6.78
CA LEU A 171 11.37 0.30 -7.35
C LEU A 171 12.44 1.00 -6.51
N ILE A 172 13.37 1.66 -7.19
CA ILE A 172 14.40 2.49 -6.54
C ILE A 172 13.97 3.95 -6.62
N ASN A 173 13.74 4.56 -5.46
CA ASN A 173 13.31 5.95 -5.36
C ASN A 173 14.52 6.90 -5.36
N ASP A 174 15.06 7.16 -6.53
CA ASP A 174 16.07 8.19 -6.77
C ASP A 174 15.40 9.51 -7.16
N VAL A 175 14.74 9.55 -8.30
CA VAL A 175 13.98 10.69 -8.79
C VAL A 175 12.48 10.43 -8.59
N LEU A 176 11.82 11.29 -7.80
CA LEU A 176 10.41 11.10 -7.40
C LEU A 176 9.48 10.89 -8.60
N ASN A 177 9.60 11.73 -9.63
CA ASN A 177 8.73 11.67 -10.79
C ASN A 177 8.89 10.38 -11.60
N ASP A 178 10.13 9.90 -11.73
CA ASP A 178 10.43 8.67 -12.47
C ASP A 178 9.89 7.45 -11.71
N THR A 179 10.09 7.42 -10.39
CA THR A 179 9.59 6.34 -9.52
C THR A 179 8.05 6.32 -9.49
N ARG A 180 7.41 7.50 -9.43
CA ARG A 180 5.95 7.62 -9.57
C ARG A 180 5.48 7.04 -10.89
N ASP A 181 6.14 7.37 -12.00
CA ASP A 181 5.72 6.93 -13.33
C ASP A 181 5.95 5.42 -13.51
N GLN A 182 7.02 4.87 -12.94
CA GLN A 182 7.23 3.42 -12.84
C GLN A 182 6.13 2.74 -12.03
N LEU A 183 5.73 3.30 -10.88
CA LEU A 183 4.62 2.77 -10.08
C LEU A 183 3.31 2.76 -10.87
N LEU A 184 2.99 3.85 -11.56
CA LEU A 184 1.79 3.92 -12.41
C LEU A 184 1.85 2.95 -13.59
N ALA A 185 3.04 2.70 -14.14
CA ALA A 185 3.24 1.68 -15.18
C ALA A 185 2.99 0.26 -14.64
N VAL A 186 3.46 -0.06 -13.42
CA VAL A 186 3.15 -1.33 -12.74
C VAL A 186 1.64 -1.49 -12.58
N ILE A 187 0.93 -0.50 -12.06
CA ILE A 187 -0.52 -0.53 -11.90
C ILE A 187 -1.21 -0.76 -13.26
N THR A 188 -0.75 -0.08 -14.29
CA THR A 188 -1.30 -0.22 -15.65
C THR A 188 -1.07 -1.63 -16.20
N ALA A 189 0.13 -2.18 -16.05
CA ALA A 189 0.47 -3.53 -16.51
C ALA A 189 -0.35 -4.59 -15.76
N GLU A 190 -0.50 -4.44 -14.44
CA GLU A 190 -1.32 -5.33 -13.62
C GLU A 190 -2.79 -5.33 -14.07
N ARG A 191 -3.33 -4.18 -14.46
CA ARG A 191 -4.68 -4.08 -15.01
C ARG A 191 -4.88 -4.87 -16.30
N LEU A 192 -3.84 -4.95 -17.13
CA LEU A 192 -3.88 -5.57 -18.44
C LEU A 192 -3.61 -7.08 -18.41
N LYS A 193 -3.32 -7.65 -17.23
CA LYS A 193 -3.13 -9.10 -17.12
C LYS A 193 -4.36 -9.86 -17.59
N TYR A 194 -4.13 -10.91 -18.38
CA TYR A 194 -5.19 -11.78 -18.92
C TYR A 194 -6.16 -12.28 -17.83
N ASN A 195 -5.60 -12.76 -16.71
CA ASN A 195 -6.43 -13.29 -15.61
C ASN A 195 -7.43 -12.29 -15.03
N ARG A 196 -7.13 -10.98 -15.09
CA ARG A 196 -8.03 -9.91 -14.63
C ARG A 196 -9.08 -9.49 -15.67
N ASN A 197 -8.92 -9.94 -16.91
CA ASN A 197 -9.73 -9.53 -18.05
C ASN A 197 -10.49 -10.69 -18.69
N LYS A 198 -10.53 -11.87 -18.03
CA LYS A 198 -11.22 -13.05 -18.55
C LYS A 198 -12.71 -12.80 -18.81
N GLU A 199 -13.39 -12.13 -17.87
CA GLU A 199 -14.81 -11.80 -17.93
C GLU A 199 -15.12 -10.88 -19.12
N ILE A 200 -14.20 -10.00 -19.48
CA ILE A 200 -14.31 -9.13 -20.67
C ILE A 200 -14.43 -9.96 -21.96
N LEU A 201 -13.68 -11.06 -22.04
CA LEU A 201 -13.74 -11.94 -23.22
C LEU A 201 -15.07 -12.71 -23.29
N GLU A 202 -15.67 -13.00 -22.14
CA GLU A 202 -16.99 -13.65 -22.07
C GLU A 202 -18.10 -12.67 -22.46
N GLU A 203 -18.03 -11.42 -21.98
CA GLU A 203 -19.00 -10.37 -22.33
C GLU A 203 -18.92 -9.92 -23.80
N LEU A 204 -17.74 -10.03 -24.43
CA LEU A 204 -17.55 -9.69 -25.85
C LEU A 204 -17.95 -10.83 -26.80
N ASP A 205 -18.43 -11.96 -26.24
CA ASP A 205 -18.80 -13.15 -27.02
C ASP A 205 -17.70 -13.61 -28.02
N LEU A 206 -16.44 -13.36 -27.62
CA LEU A 206 -15.25 -13.72 -28.42
C LEU A 206 -14.90 -15.20 -28.29
N LYS A 207 -15.62 -15.97 -27.48
CA LYS A 207 -15.61 -17.43 -27.53
C LYS A 207 -16.47 -17.85 -28.73
N GLY A 208 -15.94 -17.61 -29.93
CA GLY A 208 -16.50 -18.15 -31.12
C GLY A 208 -16.75 -19.65 -30.94
N GLU A 209 -17.89 -20.13 -31.35
CA GLU A 209 -18.18 -21.54 -31.46
C GLU A 209 -16.98 -22.25 -32.07
N THR A 210 -16.33 -23.09 -31.27
CA THR A 210 -15.31 -24.01 -31.76
C THR A 210 -16.06 -24.94 -32.71
N VAL A 211 -15.94 -24.70 -34.01
CA VAL A 211 -16.38 -25.56 -35.08
C VAL A 211 -15.58 -26.84 -35.03
#